data_693ae65d7231e6f90c39b52ef5bf322c
#
_entry.id   693ae65d7231e6f90c39b52ef5bf322c
#
_cell.length_a   1.000
_cell.length_b   1.000
_cell.length_c   1.000
_cell.angle_alpha   90.00
_cell.angle_beta   90.00
_cell.angle_gamma   90.00
#
_symmetry.space_group_name_H-M   'P 1'
#
loop_
_entity.id
_entity.type
_entity.pdbx_description
1 polymer ?
#
loop_
_entity_poly.entity_id
_entity_poly.type
_entity_poly.pdbx_seq_one_letter_code
_entity_poly.pdbx_strand_id
1 'polypeptide(L)'
;MDEHKYKVRDLYERNHFRHRKINGEWYYWRDSKNRSEEMLLALNRKATSMEPNEDMAACNPKYSKGGVYKKNCISCALAYDLRRRGYDVEAASIDTTSVTNGSLPVQLGFYKGEKLEMFEVPNDPDVAAKQFTNQILKYGDGSRGMLRIRWKNGDGHAVVWEINDRTVVVRDPQNNTMVDFPDYVRRAKTFYYFRTDNLEPTEKTLRFVKNRISEEGDINDSQTV
;
A
#
# COMPACT_ATOMS: atom_id res chain seq x y z
N MET A 1 12.12 23.21 -15.47
CA MET A 1 11.37 24.25 -14.75
C MET A 1 9.94 23.83 -14.76
N ASP A 2 9.39 23.53 -13.61
CA ASP A 2 8.08 22.90 -13.47
C ASP A 2 6.98 23.96 -13.72
N GLU A 3 6.44 23.99 -14.93
CA GLU A 3 5.37 24.95 -15.31
C GLU A 3 4.13 24.84 -14.40
N HIS A 4 3.99 23.72 -13.70
CA HIS A 4 2.89 23.54 -12.75
C HIS A 4 2.99 24.46 -11.53
N LYS A 5 4.18 24.81 -11.07
CA LYS A 5 4.35 25.63 -9.85
C LYS A 5 3.95 27.09 -10.00
N TYR A 6 4.09 27.67 -11.17
CA TYR A 6 3.91 29.12 -11.36
C TYR A 6 2.49 29.54 -11.76
N LYS A 7 1.71 28.66 -12.33
CA LYS A 7 0.34 28.94 -12.79
C LYS A 7 -0.76 28.46 -11.86
N VAL A 8 -0.41 27.81 -10.76
CA VAL A 8 -1.37 27.12 -9.88
C VAL A 8 -2.39 28.07 -9.28
N ARG A 9 -1.98 29.23 -8.82
CA ARG A 9 -2.91 30.21 -8.22
C ARG A 9 -3.90 30.73 -9.26
N ASP A 10 -3.43 31.07 -10.44
CA ASP A 10 -4.28 31.55 -11.53
C ASP A 10 -5.19 30.45 -12.09
N LEU A 11 -4.71 29.22 -12.13
CA LEU A 11 -5.48 28.06 -12.59
C LEU A 11 -6.52 27.62 -11.56
N TYR A 12 -6.21 27.73 -10.27
CA TYR A 12 -7.15 27.47 -9.19
C TYR A 12 -8.35 28.42 -9.22
N GLU A 13 -8.11 29.68 -9.47
CA GLU A 13 -9.15 30.70 -9.55
C GLU A 13 -9.96 30.61 -10.85
N ARG A 14 -9.38 30.14 -11.96
CA ARG A 14 -10.03 30.19 -13.29
C ARG A 14 -10.66 28.88 -13.74
N ASN A 15 -10.18 27.70 -13.30
CA ASN A 15 -10.50 26.44 -13.97
C ASN A 15 -10.75 25.24 -13.06
N HIS A 16 -11.23 25.42 -11.86
CA HIS A 16 -11.59 24.31 -10.99
C HIS A 16 -10.45 23.31 -10.71
N PHE A 17 -9.20 23.78 -10.64
CA PHE A 17 -8.11 22.95 -10.16
C PHE A 17 -8.27 22.74 -8.66
N ARG A 18 -8.18 21.49 -8.25
CA ARG A 18 -8.10 21.14 -6.84
C ARG A 18 -6.65 20.88 -6.47
N HIS A 19 -6.27 21.23 -5.27
CA HIS A 19 -4.97 20.92 -4.73
C HIS A 19 -5.10 20.32 -3.34
N ARG A 20 -4.13 19.50 -2.98
CA ARG A 20 -4.06 18.88 -1.66
C ARG A 20 -2.61 18.64 -1.29
N LYS A 21 -2.27 18.84 -0.02
CA LYS A 21 -1.00 18.42 0.55
C LYS A 21 -1.12 16.97 0.97
N ILE A 22 -0.27 16.11 0.41
CA ILE A 22 -0.20 14.69 0.72
C ILE A 22 1.22 14.39 1.15
N ASN A 23 1.40 13.87 2.39
CA ASN A 23 2.72 13.55 2.94
C ASN A 23 3.76 14.70 2.88
N GLY A 24 3.30 15.93 3.02
CA GLY A 24 4.17 17.11 2.97
C GLY A 24 4.31 17.76 1.60
N GLU A 25 3.95 17.10 0.53
CA GLU A 25 4.04 17.58 -0.84
C GLU A 25 2.70 18.05 -1.38
N TRP A 26 2.73 19.06 -2.28
CA TRP A 26 1.53 19.59 -2.91
C TRP A 26 1.26 18.86 -4.21
N TYR A 27 0.03 18.32 -4.34
CA TYR A 27 -0.51 17.71 -5.54
C TYR A 27 -1.62 18.59 -6.10
N TYR A 28 -1.61 18.74 -7.42
CA TYR A 28 -2.55 19.55 -8.16
C TYR A 28 -3.20 18.71 -9.23
N TRP A 29 -4.51 18.84 -9.40
CA TRP A 29 -5.23 18.08 -10.41
C TRP A 29 -6.43 18.86 -10.92
N ARG A 30 -6.77 18.63 -12.18
CA ARG A 30 -8.07 19.00 -12.71
C ARG A 30 -9.12 18.06 -12.15
N ASP A 31 -10.37 18.55 -12.04
CA ASP A 31 -11.53 17.72 -11.70
C ASP A 31 -11.91 16.87 -12.95
N SER A 32 -11.00 15.98 -13.36
CA SER A 32 -11.11 15.16 -14.56
C SER A 32 -11.22 13.68 -14.20
N LYS A 33 -11.72 12.93 -15.15
CA LYS A 33 -11.86 11.45 -15.03
C LYS A 33 -10.52 10.71 -14.81
N ASN A 34 -9.38 11.39 -14.98
CA ASN A 34 -8.02 10.79 -14.96
C ASN A 34 -7.19 11.19 -13.74
N ARG A 35 -7.83 11.60 -12.67
CA ARG A 35 -7.18 12.09 -11.45
C ARG A 35 -6.16 11.12 -10.85
N SER A 36 -6.48 9.83 -10.81
CA SER A 36 -5.58 8.81 -10.31
C SER A 36 -4.34 8.64 -11.18
N GLU A 37 -4.48 8.80 -12.48
CA GLU A 37 -3.38 8.72 -13.43
C GLU A 37 -2.39 9.89 -13.26
N GLU A 38 -2.89 11.12 -13.15
CA GLU A 38 -2.04 12.30 -12.90
C GLU A 38 -1.26 12.17 -11.59
N MET A 39 -1.89 11.64 -10.55
CA MET A 39 -1.21 11.41 -9.27
C MET A 39 -0.18 10.29 -9.35
N LEU A 40 -0.43 9.22 -10.11
CA LEU A 40 0.54 8.16 -10.33
C LEU A 40 1.76 8.66 -11.10
N LEU A 41 1.58 9.60 -12.03
CA LEU A 41 2.67 10.24 -12.76
C LEU A 41 3.60 11.07 -11.86
N ALA A 42 3.11 11.52 -10.70
CA ALA A 42 3.92 12.23 -9.70
C ALA A 42 4.76 11.30 -8.82
N LEU A 43 4.57 9.99 -8.91
CA LEU A 43 5.39 9.03 -8.19
C LEU A 43 6.66 8.69 -8.96
N ASN A 44 7.78 8.62 -8.25
CA ASN A 44 9.05 8.20 -8.81
C ASN A 44 8.96 6.76 -9.32
N ARG A 45 9.63 6.49 -10.43
CA ARG A 45 9.83 5.13 -10.95
C ARG A 45 11.12 4.55 -10.42
N LYS A 46 11.14 3.26 -10.16
CA LYS A 46 12.37 2.53 -9.87
C LYS A 46 13.25 2.50 -11.11
N ALA A 47 14.56 2.68 -10.92
CA ALA A 47 15.54 2.58 -12.02
C ALA A 47 15.62 1.15 -12.56
N THR A 48 15.48 0.14 -11.69
CA THR A 48 15.55 -1.29 -12.04
C THR A 48 14.41 -2.06 -11.39
N SER A 49 14.08 -3.21 -11.96
CA SER A 49 13.18 -4.16 -11.30
C SER A 49 13.85 -4.68 -10.02
N MET A 50 13.07 -4.89 -8.99
CA MET A 50 13.53 -5.44 -7.70
C MET A 50 12.79 -6.75 -7.41
N GLU A 51 13.49 -7.63 -6.71
CA GLU A 51 12.88 -8.86 -6.21
C GLU A 51 11.81 -8.56 -5.13
N PRO A 52 10.82 -9.45 -4.95
CA PRO A 52 9.74 -9.25 -3.98
C PRO A 52 10.21 -8.96 -2.56
N ASN A 53 11.29 -9.58 -2.11
CA ASN A 53 11.82 -9.35 -0.77
C ASN A 53 12.52 -7.99 -0.64
N GLU A 54 13.16 -7.51 -1.69
CA GLU A 54 13.75 -6.16 -1.73
C GLU A 54 12.66 -5.10 -1.73
N ASP A 55 11.61 -5.31 -2.51
CA ASP A 55 10.44 -4.42 -2.48
C ASP A 55 9.79 -4.40 -1.10
N MET A 56 9.66 -5.56 -0.44
CA MET A 56 9.12 -5.65 0.91
C MET A 56 9.97 -4.86 1.92
N ALA A 57 11.29 -5.04 1.90
CA ALA A 57 12.22 -4.36 2.79
C ALA A 57 12.16 -2.82 2.63
N ALA A 58 11.93 -2.35 1.40
CA ALA A 58 11.86 -0.93 1.09
C ALA A 58 10.51 -0.27 1.45
N CYS A 59 9.48 -1.03 1.83
CA CYS A 59 8.16 -0.48 2.13
C CYS A 59 8.10 0.35 3.40
N ASN A 60 8.81 -0.04 4.46
CA ASN A 60 8.74 0.62 5.77
C ASN A 60 10.11 0.75 6.44
N PRO A 61 11.03 1.51 5.84
CA PRO A 61 12.42 1.62 6.34
C PRO A 61 12.52 2.22 7.75
N LYS A 62 11.46 2.87 8.20
CA LYS A 62 11.38 3.52 9.52
C LYS A 62 10.71 2.66 10.60
N TYR A 63 10.46 1.38 10.36
CA TYR A 63 9.81 0.49 11.32
C TYR A 63 10.48 0.47 12.70
N SER A 64 11.83 0.47 12.74
CA SER A 64 12.62 0.49 13.97
C SER A 64 12.40 1.74 14.83
N LYS A 65 11.94 2.86 14.24
CA LYS A 65 11.62 4.09 14.98
C LYS A 65 10.36 3.94 15.84
N GLY A 66 9.57 2.87 15.66
CA GLY A 66 8.37 2.62 16.48
C GLY A 66 7.20 3.56 16.17
N GLY A 67 6.29 3.71 17.15
CA GLY A 67 5.17 4.65 17.07
C GLY A 67 4.27 4.41 15.85
N VAL A 68 4.08 5.45 15.05
CA VAL A 68 3.22 5.46 13.85
C VAL A 68 3.67 4.48 12.76
N TYR A 69 4.97 4.15 12.72
CA TYR A 69 5.53 3.19 11.75
C TYR A 69 5.26 1.72 12.11
N LYS A 70 4.78 1.44 13.32
CA LYS A 70 4.28 0.12 13.75
C LYS A 70 2.76 -0.01 13.66
N LYS A 71 2.07 1.02 13.16
CA LYS A 71 0.60 1.07 13.02
C LYS A 71 0.13 1.36 11.60
N ASN A 72 1.05 1.35 10.64
CA ASN A 72 0.81 1.73 9.24
C ASN A 72 0.71 0.53 8.28
N CYS A 73 0.23 -0.62 8.74
CA CYS A 73 0.18 -1.86 7.95
C CYS A 73 -0.53 -1.70 6.59
N ILE A 74 -1.60 -0.92 6.52
CA ILE A 74 -2.29 -0.62 5.26
C ILE A 74 -1.39 0.16 4.31
N SER A 75 -0.71 1.20 4.79
CA SER A 75 0.25 1.96 3.98
C SER A 75 1.36 1.06 3.45
N CYS A 76 1.85 0.13 4.28
CA CYS A 76 2.90 -0.80 3.87
C CYS A 76 2.43 -1.77 2.79
N ALA A 77 1.22 -2.30 2.92
CA ALA A 77 0.63 -3.18 1.90
C ALA A 77 0.40 -2.44 0.57
N LEU A 78 -0.06 -1.19 0.61
CA LEU A 78 -0.24 -0.35 -0.58
C LEU A 78 1.09 0.05 -1.21
N ALA A 79 2.09 0.40 -0.39
CA ALA A 79 3.44 0.69 -0.88
C ALA A 79 4.04 -0.54 -1.58
N TYR A 80 3.87 -1.73 -1.02
CA TYR A 80 4.33 -2.97 -1.65
C TYR A 80 3.70 -3.17 -3.03
N ASP A 81 2.38 -3.08 -3.16
CA ASP A 81 1.72 -3.24 -4.47
C ASP A 81 2.20 -2.21 -5.49
N LEU A 82 2.35 -0.94 -5.10
CA LEU A 82 2.89 0.10 -5.99
C LEU A 82 4.35 -0.16 -6.37
N ARG A 83 5.18 -0.65 -5.44
CA ARG A 83 6.54 -1.06 -5.76
C ARG A 83 6.58 -2.21 -6.76
N ARG A 84 5.72 -3.21 -6.62
CA ARG A 84 5.56 -4.31 -7.59
C ARG A 84 5.04 -3.83 -8.95
N ARG A 85 4.50 -2.62 -9.05
CA ARG A 85 4.13 -1.92 -10.30
C ARG A 85 5.25 -1.04 -10.85
N GLY A 86 6.42 -1.01 -10.20
CA GLY A 86 7.59 -0.26 -10.66
C GLY A 86 7.72 1.16 -10.09
N TYR A 87 6.91 1.54 -9.09
CA TYR A 87 7.07 2.84 -8.42
C TYR A 87 8.09 2.75 -7.28
N ASP A 88 8.87 3.80 -7.07
CA ASP A 88 9.82 3.89 -5.96
C ASP A 88 9.20 4.68 -4.79
N VAL A 89 8.40 3.99 -4.03
CA VAL A 89 7.62 4.56 -2.93
C VAL A 89 7.88 3.83 -1.61
N GLU A 90 7.65 4.50 -0.50
CA GLU A 90 7.57 3.93 0.83
C GLU A 90 6.22 4.23 1.48
N ALA A 91 5.89 3.50 2.53
CA ALA A 91 4.67 3.71 3.30
C ALA A 91 4.68 5.06 4.01
N ALA A 92 3.61 5.82 3.89
CA ALA A 92 3.41 7.00 4.70
C ALA A 92 3.22 6.61 6.18
N SER A 93 3.70 7.46 7.07
CA SER A 93 3.28 7.41 8.48
C SER A 93 1.80 7.82 8.55
N ILE A 94 1.01 7.03 9.25
CA ILE A 94 -0.39 7.36 9.46
C ILE A 94 -0.52 7.91 10.88
N ASP A 95 -1.08 9.11 10.99
CA ASP A 95 -1.55 9.60 12.27
C ASP A 95 -2.67 8.66 12.76
N THR A 96 -2.54 8.19 13.98
CA THR A 96 -3.43 7.18 14.59
C THR A 96 -4.90 7.57 14.60
N THR A 97 -5.21 8.84 14.36
CA THR A 97 -6.57 9.36 14.32
C THR A 97 -7.30 9.12 13.00
N SER A 98 -6.58 8.84 11.91
CA SER A 98 -7.19 8.79 10.56
C SER A 98 -7.57 7.40 10.04
N VAL A 99 -7.05 6.31 10.61
CA VAL A 99 -7.22 4.95 10.05
C VAL A 99 -7.58 3.89 11.09
N THR A 100 -7.44 4.16 12.36
CA THR A 100 -7.56 3.16 13.43
C THR A 100 -8.97 2.80 13.83
N ASN A 101 -9.96 3.55 13.40
CA ASN A 101 -11.35 3.23 13.69
C ASN A 101 -11.91 2.17 12.75
N GLY A 102 -11.23 1.06 12.62
CA GLY A 102 -11.63 -0.27 12.17
C GLY A 102 -12.93 -0.49 11.38
N SER A 103 -13.58 0.56 10.92
CA SER A 103 -14.78 0.41 10.10
C SER A 103 -14.41 0.00 8.69
N LEU A 104 -15.03 -1.05 8.22
CA LEU A 104 -14.89 -1.58 6.86
C LEU A 104 -14.93 -0.48 5.77
N PRO A 105 -15.79 0.54 5.82
CA PRO A 105 -15.86 1.60 4.80
C PRO A 105 -14.59 2.43 4.68
N VAL A 106 -13.85 2.65 5.76
CA VAL A 106 -12.56 3.37 5.71
C VAL A 106 -11.52 2.57 4.96
N GLN A 107 -11.74 1.31 4.85
CA GLN A 107 -10.81 0.33 4.29
C GLN A 107 -11.09 -0.01 2.82
N LEU A 108 -12.12 0.53 2.21
CA LEU A 108 -12.50 0.32 0.82
C LEU A 108 -12.11 1.52 -0.05
N GLY A 109 -12.09 1.31 -1.36
CA GLY A 109 -11.85 2.36 -2.34
C GLY A 109 -10.38 2.68 -2.58
N PHE A 110 -9.46 1.76 -2.25
CA PHE A 110 -8.06 1.89 -2.62
C PHE A 110 -7.80 1.61 -4.10
N TYR A 111 -8.61 0.74 -4.67
CA TYR A 111 -8.53 0.38 -6.09
C TYR A 111 -9.89 0.56 -6.74
N LYS A 112 -9.87 0.95 -8.02
CA LYS A 112 -11.07 1.13 -8.81
C LYS A 112 -11.71 -0.23 -9.08
N GLY A 113 -12.97 -0.40 -8.67
CA GLY A 113 -13.69 -1.65 -8.88
C GLY A 113 -13.26 -2.80 -7.95
N GLU A 114 -12.54 -2.50 -6.85
CA GLU A 114 -12.19 -3.53 -5.88
C GLU A 114 -13.41 -4.26 -5.35
N LYS A 115 -13.30 -5.58 -5.24
CA LYS A 115 -14.31 -6.44 -4.64
C LYS A 115 -13.69 -7.14 -3.45
N LEU A 116 -14.13 -6.76 -2.26
CA LEU A 116 -13.66 -7.36 -1.03
C LEU A 116 -14.38 -8.68 -0.81
N GLU A 117 -13.62 -9.77 -0.77
CA GLU A 117 -14.11 -11.09 -0.39
C GLU A 117 -13.87 -11.33 1.09
N MET A 118 -14.76 -12.07 1.73
CA MET A 118 -14.67 -12.41 3.14
C MET A 118 -14.48 -13.92 3.29
N PHE A 119 -13.61 -14.29 4.18
CA PHE A 119 -13.38 -15.67 4.58
C PHE A 119 -13.47 -15.76 6.10
N GLU A 120 -14.52 -16.40 6.60
CA GLU A 120 -14.63 -16.72 8.01
C GLU A 120 -13.73 -17.91 8.33
N VAL A 121 -12.86 -17.73 9.30
CA VAL A 121 -11.87 -18.74 9.65
C VAL A 121 -12.56 -19.88 10.42
N PRO A 122 -12.56 -21.10 9.89
CA PRO A 122 -13.05 -22.28 10.62
C PRO A 122 -12.27 -22.53 11.92
N ASN A 123 -12.85 -23.34 12.80
CA ASN A 123 -12.23 -23.65 14.09
C ASN A 123 -10.92 -24.46 13.95
N ASP A 124 -10.78 -25.25 12.90
CA ASP A 124 -9.57 -25.97 12.60
C ASP A 124 -8.62 -25.09 11.74
N PRO A 125 -7.48 -24.66 12.29
CA PRO A 125 -6.57 -23.74 11.60
C PRO A 125 -5.93 -24.35 10.36
N ASP A 126 -5.63 -25.64 10.35
CA ASP A 126 -4.94 -26.30 9.23
C ASP A 126 -5.91 -26.47 8.05
N VAL A 127 -7.15 -26.83 8.34
CA VAL A 127 -8.24 -26.86 7.35
C VAL A 127 -8.48 -25.46 6.81
N ALA A 128 -8.53 -24.45 7.68
CA ALA A 128 -8.75 -23.06 7.30
C ALA A 128 -7.64 -22.53 6.40
N ALA A 129 -6.37 -22.78 6.76
CA ALA A 129 -5.23 -22.34 5.96
C ALA A 129 -5.27 -22.98 4.55
N LYS A 130 -5.54 -24.28 4.46
CA LYS A 130 -5.66 -24.97 3.18
C LYS A 130 -6.82 -24.46 2.33
N GLN A 131 -7.98 -24.25 2.93
CA GLN A 131 -9.16 -23.74 2.23
C GLN A 131 -8.91 -22.33 1.69
N PHE A 132 -8.35 -21.44 2.50
CA PHE A 132 -8.01 -20.09 2.08
C PHE A 132 -6.97 -20.08 0.96
N THR A 133 -5.89 -20.85 1.11
CA THR A 133 -4.87 -21.01 0.05
C THR A 133 -5.49 -21.45 -1.27
N ASN A 134 -6.38 -22.45 -1.23
CA ASN A 134 -7.09 -22.91 -2.41
C ASN A 134 -7.99 -21.85 -3.06
N GLN A 135 -8.56 -20.94 -2.26
CA GLN A 135 -9.33 -19.80 -2.81
C GLN A 135 -8.43 -18.81 -3.51
N ILE A 136 -7.28 -18.47 -2.92
CA ILE A 136 -6.32 -17.54 -3.53
C ILE A 136 -5.74 -18.14 -4.82
N LEU A 137 -5.41 -19.42 -4.85
CA LEU A 137 -4.85 -20.09 -6.03
C LEU A 137 -5.75 -20.03 -7.27
N LYS A 138 -7.04 -19.81 -7.10
CA LYS A 138 -7.97 -19.63 -8.23
C LYS A 138 -7.69 -18.38 -9.07
N TYR A 139 -6.97 -17.40 -8.52
CA TYR A 139 -6.58 -16.21 -9.27
C TYR A 139 -5.46 -16.47 -10.29
N GLY A 140 -4.71 -17.58 -10.14
CA GLY A 140 -3.63 -17.98 -11.05
C GLY A 140 -2.28 -17.33 -10.75
N ASP A 141 -1.23 -17.90 -11.34
CA ASP A 141 0.14 -17.42 -11.18
C ASP A 141 0.32 -15.97 -11.60
N GLY A 142 1.20 -15.25 -10.90
CA GLY A 142 1.47 -13.83 -11.10
C GLY A 142 0.46 -12.90 -10.44
N SER A 143 -0.64 -13.43 -9.90
CA SER A 143 -1.64 -12.62 -9.20
C SER A 143 -1.11 -12.14 -7.85
N ARG A 144 -1.52 -10.93 -7.47
CA ARG A 144 -1.18 -10.30 -6.19
C ARG A 144 -2.42 -9.67 -5.57
N GLY A 145 -2.38 -9.54 -4.26
CA GLY A 145 -3.47 -8.88 -3.55
C GLY A 145 -3.16 -8.52 -2.11
N MET A 146 -4.15 -7.94 -1.49
CA MET A 146 -4.14 -7.61 -0.07
C MET A 146 -4.96 -8.62 0.73
N LEU A 147 -4.47 -8.90 1.91
CA LEU A 147 -5.15 -9.67 2.94
C LEU A 147 -5.28 -8.81 4.19
N ARG A 148 -6.51 -8.63 4.64
CA ARG A 148 -6.83 -7.91 5.85
C ARG A 148 -7.35 -8.89 6.88
N ILE A 149 -6.75 -8.82 8.03
CA ILE A 149 -6.97 -9.77 9.11
C ILE A 149 -7.69 -9.05 10.23
N ARG A 150 -8.80 -9.63 10.67
CA ARG A 150 -9.40 -9.31 11.94
C ARG A 150 -8.99 -10.36 12.95
N TRP A 151 -8.26 -9.96 13.96
CA TRP A 151 -7.82 -10.88 15.00
C TRP A 151 -8.95 -11.21 15.99
N LYS A 152 -8.80 -12.33 16.71
CA LYS A 152 -9.73 -12.74 17.76
C LYS A 152 -9.78 -11.74 18.93
N ASN A 153 -8.70 -11.01 19.19
CA ASN A 153 -8.64 -9.96 20.22
C ASN A 153 -9.29 -8.63 19.81
N GLY A 154 -9.79 -8.53 18.58
CA GLY A 154 -10.45 -7.32 18.07
C GLY A 154 -9.58 -6.39 17.26
N ASP A 155 -8.25 -6.54 17.31
CA ASP A 155 -7.32 -5.76 16.48
C ASP A 155 -7.39 -6.20 15.01
N GLY A 156 -6.74 -5.43 14.16
CA GLY A 156 -6.61 -5.71 12.73
C GLY A 156 -5.19 -5.59 12.21
N HIS A 157 -4.94 -6.26 11.09
CA HIS A 157 -3.68 -6.17 10.37
C HIS A 157 -3.90 -6.22 8.85
N ALA A 158 -2.94 -5.76 8.08
CA ALA A 158 -2.94 -5.87 6.63
C ALA A 158 -1.58 -6.40 6.17
N VAL A 159 -1.64 -7.42 5.34
CA VAL A 159 -0.48 -8.05 4.70
C VAL A 159 -0.77 -8.22 3.21
N VAL A 160 0.19 -8.72 2.46
CA VAL A 160 0.05 -8.94 1.02
C VAL A 160 0.24 -10.42 0.69
N TRP A 161 -0.36 -10.86 -0.40
CA TRP A 161 -0.16 -12.18 -0.95
C TRP A 161 0.22 -12.10 -2.43
N GLU A 162 1.03 -13.03 -2.87
CA GLU A 162 1.39 -13.25 -4.28
C GLU A 162 1.32 -14.73 -4.59
N ILE A 163 1.03 -15.08 -5.84
CA ILE A 163 1.10 -16.44 -6.35
C ILE A 163 2.29 -16.54 -7.28
N ASN A 164 3.26 -17.38 -6.90
CA ASN A 164 4.43 -17.69 -7.70
C ASN A 164 4.56 -19.23 -7.79
N ASP A 165 4.68 -19.74 -8.98
CA ASP A 165 4.83 -21.18 -9.24
C ASP A 165 3.79 -22.02 -8.48
N ARG A 166 2.52 -21.63 -8.58
CA ARG A 166 1.38 -22.26 -7.87
C ARG A 166 1.50 -22.28 -6.34
N THR A 167 2.33 -21.41 -5.80
CA THR A 167 2.49 -21.26 -4.35
C THR A 167 2.00 -19.90 -3.91
N VAL A 168 1.14 -19.87 -2.90
CA VAL A 168 0.72 -18.61 -2.26
C VAL A 168 1.78 -18.23 -1.23
N VAL A 169 2.37 -17.07 -1.46
CA VAL A 169 3.37 -16.48 -0.57
C VAL A 169 2.73 -15.27 0.11
N VAL A 170 2.69 -15.27 1.44
CA VAL A 170 2.17 -14.15 2.22
C VAL A 170 3.34 -13.39 2.86
N ARG A 171 3.33 -12.07 2.71
CA ARG A 171 4.38 -11.17 3.22
C ARG A 171 3.79 -10.09 4.10
N ASP A 172 4.51 -9.74 5.15
CA ASP A 172 4.21 -8.59 6.00
C ASP A 172 5.19 -7.44 5.72
N PRO A 173 4.83 -6.51 4.81
CA PRO A 173 5.72 -5.41 4.47
C PRO A 173 5.84 -4.34 5.58
N GLN A 174 5.07 -4.44 6.65
CA GLN A 174 5.20 -3.52 7.77
C GLN A 174 6.47 -3.80 8.58
N ASN A 175 6.73 -5.05 8.87
CA ASN A 175 7.87 -5.49 9.68
C ASN A 175 8.95 -6.22 8.87
N ASN A 176 8.79 -6.28 7.55
CA ASN A 176 9.71 -6.94 6.62
C ASN A 176 9.89 -8.44 6.93
N THR A 177 8.79 -9.17 7.12
CA THR A 177 8.85 -10.61 7.41
C THR A 177 7.98 -11.43 6.47
N MET A 178 8.42 -12.66 6.23
CA MET A 178 7.56 -13.68 5.65
C MET A 178 6.57 -14.14 6.71
N VAL A 179 5.32 -14.34 6.30
CA VAL A 179 4.25 -14.72 7.22
C VAL A 179 4.20 -16.24 7.37
N ASP A 180 4.28 -16.73 8.60
CA ASP A 180 3.80 -18.07 8.92
C ASP A 180 2.26 -18.04 8.85
N PHE A 181 1.74 -18.42 7.70
CA PHE A 181 0.31 -18.28 7.43
C PHE A 181 -0.57 -19.14 8.34
N PRO A 182 -0.23 -20.42 8.65
CA PRO A 182 -0.93 -21.20 9.67
C PRO A 182 -1.01 -20.51 11.04
N ASP A 183 0.04 -19.83 11.49
CA ASP A 183 0.00 -19.08 12.74
C ASP A 183 -0.95 -17.89 12.66
N TYR A 184 -0.96 -17.17 11.54
CA TYR A 184 -1.91 -16.07 11.32
C TYR A 184 -3.35 -16.58 11.35
N VAL A 185 -3.63 -17.73 10.71
CA VAL A 185 -4.95 -18.37 10.71
C VAL A 185 -5.41 -18.71 12.12
N ARG A 186 -4.54 -19.30 12.95
CA ARG A 186 -4.90 -19.65 14.35
C ARG A 186 -5.38 -18.44 15.16
N ARG A 187 -4.81 -17.25 14.92
CA ARG A 187 -5.12 -16.01 15.64
C ARG A 187 -6.25 -15.21 15.00
N ALA A 188 -6.55 -15.45 13.75
CA ALA A 188 -7.55 -14.71 13.01
C ALA A 188 -8.97 -15.13 13.35
N LYS A 189 -9.90 -14.16 13.30
CA LYS A 189 -11.35 -14.38 13.30
C LYS A 189 -11.88 -14.39 11.88
N THR A 190 -11.44 -13.45 11.05
CA THR A 190 -11.95 -13.25 9.70
C THR A 190 -10.83 -12.70 8.83
N PHE A 191 -10.78 -13.15 7.59
CA PHE A 191 -9.99 -12.55 6.53
C PHE A 191 -10.89 -11.79 5.57
N TYR A 192 -10.42 -10.62 5.15
CA TYR A 192 -10.95 -9.90 4.00
C TYR A 192 -9.83 -9.78 2.98
N TYR A 193 -10.07 -10.19 1.76
CA TYR A 193 -9.04 -10.20 0.74
C TYR A 193 -9.57 -9.76 -0.61
N PHE A 194 -8.68 -9.29 -1.44
CA PHE A 194 -8.98 -8.94 -2.83
C PHE A 194 -7.69 -8.93 -3.66
N ARG A 195 -7.87 -9.15 -4.94
CA ARG A 195 -6.81 -9.06 -5.93
C ARG A 195 -6.54 -7.59 -6.27
N THR A 196 -5.27 -7.20 -6.43
CA THR A 196 -4.88 -5.82 -6.72
C THR A 196 -4.19 -5.65 -8.07
N ASP A 197 -3.41 -6.61 -8.53
CA ASP A 197 -2.55 -6.49 -9.72
C ASP A 197 -3.30 -6.11 -11.01
N ASN A 198 -4.56 -6.47 -11.12
CA ASN A 198 -5.42 -6.18 -12.26
C ASN A 198 -6.35 -4.95 -12.08
N LEU A 199 -6.17 -4.20 -10.99
CA LEU A 199 -6.97 -3.02 -10.66
C LEU A 199 -6.12 -1.75 -10.70
N GLU A 200 -6.75 -0.61 -10.98
CA GLU A 200 -6.12 0.70 -10.95
C GLU A 200 -6.16 1.29 -9.55
N PRO A 201 -5.01 1.77 -9.00
CA PRO A 201 -4.98 2.49 -7.73
C PRO A 201 -5.79 3.79 -7.81
N THR A 202 -6.50 4.12 -6.74
CA THR A 202 -7.24 5.39 -6.63
C THR A 202 -6.39 6.47 -5.94
N GLU A 203 -6.87 7.71 -5.98
CA GLU A 203 -6.31 8.82 -5.18
C GLU A 203 -6.17 8.44 -3.70
N LYS A 204 -7.09 7.63 -3.17
CA LYS A 204 -7.03 7.20 -1.78
C LYS A 204 -5.77 6.40 -1.50
N THR A 205 -5.36 5.50 -2.41
CA THR A 205 -4.10 4.74 -2.29
C THR A 205 -2.90 5.67 -2.17
N LEU A 206 -2.87 6.71 -2.98
CA LEU A 206 -1.73 7.62 -3.06
C LEU A 206 -1.52 8.47 -1.79
N ARG A 207 -2.53 8.57 -0.93
CA ARG A 207 -2.39 9.22 0.39
C ARG A 207 -1.63 8.38 1.41
N PHE A 208 -1.48 7.09 1.14
CA PHE A 208 -0.88 6.12 2.05
C PHE A 208 0.58 5.83 1.70
N VAL A 209 1.08 6.44 0.64
CA VAL A 209 2.46 6.27 0.17
C VAL A 209 3.12 7.62 -0.07
N LYS A 210 4.44 7.62 -0.16
CA LYS A 210 5.24 8.76 -0.57
C LYS A 210 6.44 8.28 -1.39
N ASN A 211 7.01 9.16 -2.20
CA ASN A 211 8.26 8.90 -2.88
C ASN A 211 9.37 8.60 -1.86
N ARG A 212 10.20 7.60 -2.16
CA ARG A 212 11.43 7.40 -1.40
C ARG A 212 12.40 8.54 -1.71
N ILE A 213 13.03 9.04 -0.67
CA ILE A 213 14.18 9.94 -0.80
C ILE A 213 15.39 9.01 -0.91
N SER A 214 16.08 9.03 -2.06
CA SER A 214 17.38 8.39 -2.18
C SER A 214 18.36 9.12 -1.24
N GLU A 215 19.04 8.40 -0.36
CA GLU A 215 20.05 8.99 0.54
C GLU A 215 21.27 9.57 -0.19
N GLU A 216 21.32 9.49 -1.50
CA GLU A 216 22.41 10.01 -2.34
C GLU A 216 22.36 11.53 -2.57
N GLY A 217 21.36 12.25 -2.04
CA GLY A 217 21.17 13.70 -2.27
C GLY A 217 21.81 14.64 -1.25
N ASP A 218 22.27 14.17 -0.09
CA ASP A 218 22.69 15.05 1.02
C ASP A 218 24.21 15.26 1.17
N ILE A 219 25.02 14.92 0.16
CA ILE A 219 26.50 15.04 0.28
C ILE A 219 27.07 16.33 -0.33
N ASN A 220 26.28 17.23 -0.90
CA ASN A 220 26.84 18.39 -1.60
C ASN A 220 26.33 19.77 -1.16
N ASP A 221 26.13 20.02 0.15
CA ASP A 221 25.87 21.41 0.57
C ASP A 221 26.64 21.87 1.82
N SER A 222 27.86 21.34 2.01
CA SER A 222 28.73 21.81 3.08
C SER A 222 30.19 22.02 2.63
N GLN A 223 30.40 22.67 1.48
CA GLN A 223 31.69 23.31 1.19
C GLN A 223 31.49 24.48 0.24
N THR A 224 31.17 25.65 0.75
CA THR A 224 31.70 26.93 0.27
C THR A 224 31.68 27.92 1.43
N VAL A 225 32.85 28.09 2.00
CA VAL A 225 33.21 29.28 2.80
C VAL A 225 33.73 30.32 1.86
#